data_9a1b07a41180c045910549f5f6f58e61
#
_entry.id   9a1b07a41180c045910549f5f6f58e61
#
_cell.length_a   1.000
_cell.length_b   1.000
_cell.length_c   1.000
_cell.angle_alpha   90.00
_cell.angle_beta   90.00
_cell.angle_gamma   90.00
#
_symmetry.space_group_name_H-M   'P 1'
#
loop_
_entity.id
_entity.type
_entity.pdbx_description
1 polymer ?
#
loop_
_entity_poly.entity_id
_entity_poly.type
_entity_poly.pdbx_seq_one_letter_code
_entity_poly.pdbx_strand_id
1 'polypeptide(L)'
;MEIRGITALVTGAGSGLGEATARELVARGARVAVLDLGRSKGAEVAKSLGPAAIFTEADVGDETQVGAALDRASAELGALRAVVNCAGIGTPGRVVDKQGQPLPLAYFRKVVEVNLIGTFNVLRLAAARMQTNAPLASGERGAIVNTASIAAFEGQIGQAAYAASKGGVVGLTLPVARDLAGAGIRVCTIAPGLFGTPMLMGLPQPARDALAASIPFPPRLGDPAEYAALACHILENPMLNGETIRLDGALRMQPR
;
A
#
# COMPACT_ATOMS: atom_id res chain seq x y z
N MET A 1 -5.12 14.03 -10.88
CA MET A 1 -4.34 15.25 -10.52
C MET A 1 -2.94 15.17 -11.09
N GLU A 2 -2.26 16.29 -11.29
CA GLU A 2 -0.83 16.30 -11.63
C GLU A 2 0.00 15.95 -10.38
N ILE A 3 1.03 15.12 -10.54
CA ILE A 3 1.90 14.70 -9.42
C ILE A 3 2.89 15.80 -9.03
N ARG A 4 3.34 16.61 -9.97
CA ARG A 4 4.29 17.68 -9.70
C ARG A 4 3.75 18.69 -8.68
N GLY A 5 4.52 18.92 -7.61
CA GLY A 5 4.22 19.91 -6.58
C GLY A 5 3.21 19.48 -5.51
N ILE A 6 2.58 18.29 -5.63
CA ILE A 6 1.70 17.79 -4.56
C ILE A 6 2.50 17.24 -3.38
N THR A 7 1.83 17.16 -2.23
CA THR A 7 2.31 16.39 -1.06
C THR A 7 1.65 15.02 -1.06
N ALA A 8 2.47 13.97 -0.95
CA ALA A 8 2.03 12.59 -0.83
C ALA A 8 2.53 11.95 0.47
N LEU A 9 1.77 11.02 1.02
CA LEU A 9 2.19 10.14 2.11
C LEU A 9 2.23 8.71 1.60
N VAL A 10 3.31 8.00 1.87
CA VAL A 10 3.45 6.58 1.52
C VAL A 10 3.73 5.79 2.79
N THR A 11 2.88 4.81 3.11
CA THR A 11 3.08 3.92 4.25
C THR A 11 3.88 2.68 3.87
N GLY A 12 4.62 2.10 4.82
CA GLY A 12 5.53 0.98 4.52
C GLY A 12 6.64 1.36 3.55
N ALA A 13 7.02 2.66 3.55
CA ALA A 13 7.90 3.23 2.55
C ALA A 13 9.40 3.03 2.85
N GLY A 14 9.74 2.31 3.93
CA GLY A 14 11.11 1.92 4.23
C GLY A 14 11.65 0.79 3.36
N SER A 15 10.83 0.15 2.52
CA SER A 15 11.27 -0.94 1.64
C SER A 15 10.25 -1.27 0.54
N GLY A 16 10.67 -2.09 -0.43
CA GLY A 16 9.81 -2.77 -1.41
C GLY A 16 8.90 -1.83 -2.21
N LEU A 17 7.59 -2.15 -2.27
CA LEU A 17 6.62 -1.39 -3.07
C LEU A 17 6.48 0.05 -2.58
N GLY A 18 6.48 0.25 -1.26
CA GLY A 18 6.38 1.59 -0.66
C GLY A 18 7.59 2.45 -0.96
N GLU A 19 8.80 1.92 -0.81
CA GLU A 19 10.03 2.63 -1.16
C GLU A 19 10.06 3.00 -2.65
N ALA A 20 9.75 2.06 -3.54
CA ALA A 20 9.71 2.32 -4.98
C ALA A 20 8.69 3.42 -5.32
N THR A 21 7.52 3.39 -4.67
CA THR A 21 6.49 4.41 -4.85
C THR A 21 6.95 5.79 -4.37
N ALA A 22 7.59 5.87 -3.20
CA ALA A 22 8.12 7.13 -2.68
C ALA A 22 9.18 7.72 -3.64
N ARG A 23 10.07 6.90 -4.16
CA ARG A 23 11.10 7.30 -5.14
C ARG A 23 10.48 7.81 -6.44
N GLU A 24 9.52 7.10 -6.99
CA GLU A 24 8.84 7.47 -8.24
C GLU A 24 8.06 8.79 -8.07
N LEU A 25 7.35 8.98 -6.96
CA LEU A 25 6.64 10.22 -6.67
C LEU A 25 7.60 11.43 -6.58
N VAL A 26 8.75 11.27 -5.90
CA VAL A 26 9.76 12.34 -5.84
C VAL A 26 10.37 12.60 -7.22
N ALA A 27 10.67 11.57 -8.00
CA ALA A 27 11.19 11.72 -9.37
C ALA A 27 10.21 12.49 -10.27
N ARG A 28 8.89 12.36 -10.05
CA ARG A 28 7.85 13.13 -10.74
C ARG A 28 7.60 14.51 -10.14
N GLY A 29 8.36 14.90 -9.11
CA GLY A 29 8.31 16.23 -8.51
C GLY A 29 7.29 16.40 -7.37
N ALA A 30 6.81 15.33 -6.77
CA ALA A 30 6.05 15.40 -5.53
C ALA A 30 6.96 15.62 -4.31
N ARG A 31 6.38 16.08 -3.22
CA ARG A 31 6.97 16.04 -1.88
C ARG A 31 6.38 14.86 -1.13
N VAL A 32 7.22 14.06 -0.46
CA VAL A 32 6.79 12.77 0.08
C VAL A 32 7.07 12.63 1.57
N ALA A 33 6.04 12.32 2.35
CA ALA A 33 6.18 11.81 3.69
C ALA A 33 6.35 10.28 3.63
N VAL A 34 7.54 9.80 3.97
CA VAL A 34 7.88 8.39 4.12
C VAL A 34 7.42 7.95 5.50
N LEU A 35 6.32 7.19 5.59
CA LEU A 35 5.78 6.70 6.86
C LEU A 35 6.15 5.22 7.03
N ASP A 36 6.80 4.92 8.15
CA ASP A 36 7.15 3.54 8.52
C ASP A 36 7.46 3.46 10.02
N LEU A 37 7.67 2.25 10.52
CA LEU A 37 8.11 2.03 11.90
C LEU A 37 9.54 2.57 12.11
N GLY A 38 9.86 3.08 13.30
CA GLY A 38 11.17 3.64 13.62
C GLY A 38 12.36 2.68 13.43
N ARG A 39 12.11 1.37 13.56
CA ARG A 39 13.12 0.32 13.30
C ARG A 39 13.31 -0.02 11.81
N SER A 40 12.53 0.56 10.91
CA SER A 40 12.63 0.35 9.46
C SER A 40 13.76 1.19 8.85
N LYS A 41 13.96 1.04 7.53
CA LYS A 41 14.86 1.89 6.76
C LYS A 41 14.21 3.20 6.27
N GLY A 42 13.03 3.56 6.79
CA GLY A 42 12.28 4.74 6.34
C GLY A 42 13.08 6.03 6.43
N ALA A 43 13.83 6.22 7.53
CA ALA A 43 14.69 7.38 7.70
C ALA A 43 15.83 7.45 6.66
N GLU A 44 16.44 6.30 6.32
CA GLU A 44 17.49 6.20 5.29
C GLU A 44 16.90 6.50 3.91
N VAL A 45 15.72 5.96 3.60
CA VAL A 45 15.00 6.23 2.35
C VAL A 45 14.68 7.72 2.21
N ALA A 46 14.07 8.34 3.21
CA ALA A 46 13.78 9.76 3.19
C ALA A 46 15.04 10.61 2.99
N LYS A 47 16.12 10.30 3.73
CA LYS A 47 17.41 10.98 3.56
C LYS A 47 17.95 10.84 2.13
N SER A 48 17.84 9.66 1.52
CA SER A 48 18.31 9.43 0.14
C SER A 48 17.50 10.18 -0.92
N LEU A 49 16.26 10.54 -0.62
CA LEU A 49 15.36 11.33 -1.48
C LEU A 49 15.62 12.84 -1.37
N GLY A 50 16.43 13.28 -0.41
CA GLY A 50 16.80 14.68 -0.23
C GLY A 50 15.66 15.56 0.31
N PRO A 51 15.68 16.87 0.01
CA PRO A 51 14.78 17.85 0.63
C PRO A 51 13.31 17.68 0.22
N ALA A 52 13.02 16.86 -0.78
CA ALA A 52 11.66 16.56 -1.21
C ALA A 52 10.96 15.51 -0.33
N ALA A 53 11.66 14.91 0.64
CA ALA A 53 11.08 13.89 1.49
C ALA A 53 11.40 14.09 2.97
N ILE A 54 10.44 13.70 3.82
CA ILE A 54 10.63 13.60 5.26
C ILE A 54 10.30 12.19 5.74
N PHE A 55 10.92 11.76 6.83
CA PHE A 55 10.53 10.52 7.51
C PHE A 55 9.56 10.83 8.64
N THR A 56 8.43 10.14 8.68
CA THR A 56 7.45 10.20 9.78
C THR A 56 7.30 8.81 10.39
N GLU A 57 7.75 8.65 11.63
CA GLU A 57 7.61 7.38 12.34
C GLU A 57 6.16 7.17 12.80
N ALA A 58 5.55 6.04 12.43
CA ALA A 58 4.24 5.63 12.95
C ALA A 58 3.98 4.13 12.73
N ASP A 59 3.27 3.48 13.69
CA ASP A 59 2.53 2.24 13.43
C ASP A 59 1.18 2.61 12.82
N VAL A 60 0.85 2.06 11.65
CA VAL A 60 -0.41 2.33 10.95
C VAL A 60 -1.65 1.96 11.75
N GLY A 61 -1.54 1.01 12.69
CA GLY A 61 -2.60 0.63 13.62
C GLY A 61 -2.84 1.64 14.76
N ASP A 62 -1.91 2.56 14.98
CA ASP A 62 -2.03 3.56 16.06
C ASP A 62 -2.58 4.89 15.49
N GLU A 63 -3.80 5.24 15.92
CA GLU A 63 -4.47 6.47 15.48
C GLU A 63 -3.71 7.74 15.83
N THR A 64 -3.12 7.80 17.01
CA THR A 64 -2.41 8.99 17.50
C THR A 64 -1.13 9.21 16.70
N GLN A 65 -0.34 8.15 16.49
CA GLN A 65 0.89 8.22 15.72
C GLN A 65 0.62 8.59 14.26
N VAL A 66 -0.39 7.97 13.63
CA VAL A 66 -0.78 8.30 12.25
C VAL A 66 -1.28 9.74 12.16
N GLY A 67 -2.08 10.20 13.14
CA GLY A 67 -2.54 11.57 13.21
C GLY A 67 -1.37 12.57 13.23
N ALA A 68 -0.42 12.37 14.14
CA ALA A 68 0.78 13.21 14.26
C ALA A 68 1.65 13.17 12.98
N ALA A 69 1.80 12.00 12.35
CA ALA A 69 2.56 11.86 11.10
C ALA A 69 1.92 12.67 9.94
N LEU A 70 0.59 12.63 9.83
CA LEU A 70 -0.15 13.38 8.82
C LEU A 70 -0.08 14.89 9.06
N ASP A 71 -0.18 15.33 10.31
CA ASP A 71 -0.07 16.75 10.68
C ASP A 71 1.33 17.28 10.38
N ARG A 72 2.36 16.51 10.73
CA ARG A 72 3.75 16.84 10.40
C ARG A 72 3.98 16.90 8.89
N ALA A 73 3.47 15.93 8.13
CA ALA A 73 3.57 15.93 6.66
C ALA A 73 2.92 17.20 6.07
N SER A 74 1.74 17.58 6.57
CA SER A 74 1.05 18.79 6.09
C SER A 74 1.78 20.06 6.47
N ALA A 75 2.37 20.15 7.66
CA ALA A 75 3.10 21.31 8.13
C ALA A 75 4.42 21.53 7.37
N GLU A 76 5.20 20.46 7.14
CA GLU A 76 6.52 20.55 6.53
C GLU A 76 6.49 20.51 5.00
N LEU A 77 5.54 19.77 4.40
CA LEU A 77 5.49 19.54 2.95
C LEU A 77 4.29 20.25 2.28
N GLY A 78 3.34 20.75 3.04
CA GLY A 78 2.13 21.39 2.53
C GLY A 78 0.94 20.44 2.40
N ALA A 79 -0.17 20.93 1.86
CA ALA A 79 -1.45 20.24 1.84
C ALA A 79 -1.37 18.83 1.25
N LEU A 80 -1.75 17.81 2.02
CA LEU A 80 -1.75 16.41 1.60
C LEU A 80 -2.76 16.19 0.47
N ARG A 81 -2.31 15.63 -0.66
CA ARG A 81 -3.13 15.37 -1.85
C ARG A 81 -3.16 13.90 -2.24
N ALA A 82 -2.15 13.11 -1.87
CA ALA A 82 -2.07 11.72 -2.23
C ALA A 82 -1.68 10.86 -1.02
N VAL A 83 -2.26 9.66 -0.95
CA VAL A 83 -1.82 8.61 -0.02
C VAL A 83 -1.66 7.30 -0.79
N VAL A 84 -0.55 6.61 -0.55
CA VAL A 84 -0.36 5.24 -1.03
C VAL A 84 -0.09 4.33 0.16
N ASN A 85 -1.04 3.46 0.46
CA ASN A 85 -0.99 2.53 1.58
C ASN A 85 -0.27 1.24 1.17
N CYS A 86 1.04 1.13 1.46
CA CYS A 86 1.85 -0.06 1.19
C CYS A 86 2.23 -0.84 2.47
N ALA A 87 1.97 -0.31 3.66
CA ALA A 87 2.26 -1.02 4.90
C ALA A 87 1.48 -2.34 4.99
N GLY A 88 2.18 -3.41 5.32
CA GLY A 88 1.55 -4.71 5.47
C GLY A 88 2.54 -5.79 5.88
N ILE A 89 2.01 -6.84 6.46
CA ILE A 89 2.74 -8.03 6.87
C ILE A 89 2.08 -9.28 6.29
N GLY A 90 2.87 -10.30 6.02
CA GLY A 90 2.36 -11.58 5.56
C GLY A 90 3.34 -12.68 5.93
N THR A 91 2.93 -13.55 6.82
CA THR A 91 3.63 -14.79 7.14
C THR A 91 2.65 -15.95 7.00
N PRO A 92 3.06 -17.11 6.49
CA PRO A 92 2.15 -18.25 6.38
C PRO A 92 1.81 -18.83 7.75
N GLY A 93 0.53 -19.17 7.96
CA GLY A 93 0.04 -19.86 9.16
C GLY A 93 -1.17 -20.70 8.81
N ARG A 94 -1.06 -22.03 8.97
CA ARG A 94 -2.19 -22.95 8.73
C ARG A 94 -3.22 -22.80 9.83
N VAL A 95 -4.51 -22.93 9.49
CA VAL A 95 -5.63 -22.91 10.46
C VAL A 95 -5.43 -23.98 11.54
N VAL A 96 -4.95 -25.15 11.14
CA VAL A 96 -4.51 -26.21 12.03
C VAL A 96 -3.16 -26.71 11.52
N ASP A 97 -2.19 -26.84 12.41
CA ASP A 97 -0.85 -27.34 12.08
C ASP A 97 -0.81 -28.89 11.93
N LYS A 98 0.36 -29.44 11.65
CA LYS A 98 0.54 -30.90 11.49
C LYS A 98 0.36 -31.68 12.82
N GLN A 99 0.43 -31.00 13.94
CA GLN A 99 0.24 -31.55 15.30
C GLN A 99 -1.21 -31.41 15.79
N GLY A 100 -2.12 -30.88 14.95
CA GLY A 100 -3.53 -30.65 15.30
C GLY A 100 -3.77 -29.42 16.16
N GLN A 101 -2.76 -28.52 16.30
CA GLN A 101 -2.91 -27.30 17.08
C GLN A 101 -3.53 -26.18 16.24
N PRO A 102 -4.51 -25.44 16.77
CA PRO A 102 -5.10 -24.31 16.05
C PRO A 102 -4.12 -23.14 15.94
N LEU A 103 -4.24 -22.39 14.84
CA LEU A 103 -3.51 -21.13 14.67
C LEU A 103 -3.83 -20.17 15.83
N PRO A 104 -2.84 -19.62 16.54
CA PRO A 104 -3.10 -18.66 17.59
C PRO A 104 -3.92 -17.47 17.08
N LEU A 105 -5.05 -17.15 17.74
CA LEU A 105 -5.92 -16.07 17.32
C LEU A 105 -5.20 -14.69 17.31
N ALA A 106 -4.23 -14.52 18.19
CA ALA A 106 -3.38 -13.32 18.22
C ALA A 106 -2.63 -13.09 16.91
N TYR A 107 -2.19 -14.18 16.25
CA TYR A 107 -1.57 -14.10 14.92
C TYR A 107 -2.55 -13.55 13.88
N PHE A 108 -3.76 -14.12 13.81
CA PHE A 108 -4.79 -13.65 12.90
C PHE A 108 -5.12 -12.17 13.13
N ARG A 109 -5.33 -11.81 14.42
CA ARG A 109 -5.58 -10.41 14.81
C ARG A 109 -4.48 -9.47 14.37
N LYS A 110 -3.20 -9.83 14.56
CA LYS A 110 -2.08 -8.95 14.18
C LYS A 110 -2.02 -8.70 12.67
N VAL A 111 -2.29 -9.72 11.85
CA VAL A 111 -2.31 -9.55 10.38
C VAL A 111 -3.47 -8.65 9.95
N VAL A 112 -4.67 -8.85 10.50
CA VAL A 112 -5.84 -8.01 10.20
C VAL A 112 -5.61 -6.58 10.71
N GLU A 113 -5.06 -6.43 11.90
CA GLU A 113 -4.75 -5.12 12.50
C GLU A 113 -3.84 -4.27 11.60
N VAL A 114 -2.72 -4.84 11.16
CA VAL A 114 -1.78 -4.08 10.32
C VAL A 114 -2.34 -3.85 8.91
N ASN A 115 -2.82 -4.92 8.25
CA ASN A 115 -3.12 -4.88 6.83
C ASN A 115 -4.46 -4.21 6.50
N LEU A 116 -5.47 -4.41 7.32
CA LEU A 116 -6.83 -3.92 7.08
C LEU A 116 -7.15 -2.71 7.94
N ILE A 117 -7.05 -2.85 9.26
CA ILE A 117 -7.38 -1.76 10.18
C ILE A 117 -6.39 -0.61 10.00
N GLY A 118 -5.07 -0.90 9.88
CA GLY A 118 -4.05 0.11 9.61
C GLY A 118 -4.26 0.85 8.29
N THR A 119 -4.61 0.14 7.20
CA THR A 119 -4.97 0.76 5.91
C THR A 119 -6.17 1.69 6.07
N PHE A 120 -7.24 1.24 6.73
CA PHE A 120 -8.42 2.06 6.96
C PHE A 120 -8.14 3.25 7.88
N ASN A 121 -7.31 3.06 8.93
CA ASN A 121 -6.92 4.12 9.85
C ASN A 121 -6.20 5.27 9.12
N VAL A 122 -5.19 4.96 8.31
CA VAL A 122 -4.48 5.96 7.51
C VAL A 122 -5.43 6.63 6.52
N LEU A 123 -6.23 5.84 5.81
CA LEU A 123 -7.18 6.32 4.80
C LEU A 123 -8.16 7.33 5.39
N ARG A 124 -8.87 6.99 6.48
CA ARG A 124 -9.88 7.86 7.09
C ARG A 124 -9.31 9.18 7.63
N LEU A 125 -8.13 9.10 8.28
CA LEU A 125 -7.46 10.28 8.84
C LEU A 125 -6.90 11.20 7.75
N ALA A 126 -6.40 10.63 6.66
CA ALA A 126 -5.93 11.38 5.50
C ALA A 126 -7.12 12.00 4.74
N ALA A 127 -8.21 11.26 4.52
CA ALA A 127 -9.40 11.76 3.85
C ALA A 127 -10.00 12.97 4.58
N ALA A 128 -10.07 12.92 5.92
CA ALA A 128 -10.54 14.04 6.73
C ALA A 128 -9.71 15.32 6.50
N ARG A 129 -8.39 15.21 6.34
CA ARG A 129 -7.51 16.35 6.01
C ARG A 129 -7.65 16.79 4.56
N MET A 130 -7.71 15.84 3.62
CA MET A 130 -7.89 16.15 2.20
C MET A 130 -9.21 16.89 1.93
N GLN A 131 -10.26 16.55 2.66
CA GLN A 131 -11.58 17.20 2.51
C GLN A 131 -11.53 18.72 2.78
N THR A 132 -10.61 19.20 3.61
CA THR A 132 -10.44 20.63 3.90
C THR A 132 -9.60 21.38 2.86
N ASN A 133 -8.95 20.67 1.94
CA ASN A 133 -8.16 21.30 0.88
C ASN A 133 -9.04 22.11 -0.08
N ALA A 134 -8.52 23.21 -0.61
CA ALA A 134 -9.12 23.85 -1.77
C ALA A 134 -9.17 22.84 -2.95
N PRO A 135 -10.28 22.72 -3.68
CA PRO A 135 -10.35 21.82 -4.83
C PRO A 135 -9.39 22.30 -5.93
N LEU A 136 -8.81 21.32 -6.65
CA LEU A 136 -8.10 21.59 -7.90
C LEU A 136 -9.10 22.02 -8.98
N ALA A 137 -8.61 22.47 -10.15
CA ALA A 137 -9.46 22.86 -11.27
C ALA A 137 -10.41 21.74 -11.74
N SER A 138 -10.05 20.48 -11.53
CA SER A 138 -10.89 19.30 -11.77
C SER A 138 -11.97 19.06 -10.71
N GLY A 139 -11.99 19.83 -9.62
CA GLY A 139 -12.82 19.56 -8.43
C GLY A 139 -12.21 18.56 -7.46
N GLU A 140 -11.10 17.93 -7.81
CA GLU A 140 -10.42 16.92 -6.99
C GLU A 140 -9.70 17.54 -5.79
N ARG A 141 -9.82 16.92 -4.61
CA ARG A 141 -9.09 17.33 -3.40
C ARG A 141 -8.01 16.35 -3.01
N GLY A 142 -8.08 15.11 -3.49
CA GLY A 142 -7.08 14.10 -3.21
C GLY A 142 -7.38 12.75 -3.85
N ALA A 143 -6.40 11.85 -3.78
CA ALA A 143 -6.56 10.46 -4.19
C ALA A 143 -5.80 9.52 -3.25
N ILE A 144 -6.39 8.35 -3.01
CA ILE A 144 -5.87 7.30 -2.14
C ILE A 144 -5.71 6.02 -2.93
N VAL A 145 -4.53 5.41 -2.86
CA VAL A 145 -4.23 4.10 -3.45
C VAL A 145 -3.92 3.12 -2.34
N ASN A 146 -4.70 2.04 -2.25
CA ASN A 146 -4.47 0.98 -1.28
C ASN A 146 -3.75 -0.21 -1.93
N THR A 147 -3.04 -1.00 -1.12
CA THR A 147 -2.38 -2.22 -1.56
C THR A 147 -3.10 -3.44 -1.01
N ALA A 148 -3.82 -4.16 -1.87
CA ALA A 148 -4.34 -5.48 -1.60
C ALA A 148 -3.29 -6.58 -1.92
N SER A 149 -3.70 -7.64 -2.53
CA SER A 149 -2.89 -8.74 -3.09
C SER A 149 -3.79 -9.61 -3.96
N ILE A 150 -3.21 -10.33 -4.91
CA ILE A 150 -3.93 -11.43 -5.59
C ILE A 150 -4.40 -12.51 -4.60
N ALA A 151 -3.75 -12.63 -3.43
CA ALA A 151 -4.21 -13.51 -2.35
C ALA A 151 -5.61 -13.16 -1.80
N ALA A 152 -6.12 -11.95 -2.08
CA ALA A 152 -7.52 -11.59 -1.79
C ALA A 152 -8.52 -12.42 -2.60
N PHE A 153 -8.11 -12.95 -3.73
CA PHE A 153 -8.93 -13.72 -4.68
C PHE A 153 -8.57 -15.22 -4.67
N GLU A 154 -7.27 -15.54 -4.68
CA GLU A 154 -6.76 -16.90 -4.74
C GLU A 154 -5.76 -17.17 -3.61
N GLY A 155 -6.23 -17.09 -2.35
CA GLY A 155 -5.37 -17.38 -1.20
C GLY A 155 -4.85 -18.81 -1.19
N GLN A 156 -3.56 -18.97 -0.89
CA GLN A 156 -2.88 -20.26 -0.80
C GLN A 156 -3.00 -20.88 0.59
N ILE A 157 -2.62 -22.15 0.71
CA ILE A 157 -2.51 -22.85 2.00
C ILE A 157 -1.64 -22.02 2.97
N GLY A 158 -2.17 -21.75 4.16
CA GLY A 158 -1.51 -20.96 5.18
C GLY A 158 -1.73 -19.44 5.07
N GLN A 159 -2.51 -18.96 4.10
CA GLN A 159 -2.75 -17.53 3.91
C GLN A 159 -4.10 -17.04 4.43
N ALA A 160 -4.82 -17.80 5.28
CA ALA A 160 -6.17 -17.43 5.73
C ALA A 160 -6.23 -16.01 6.32
N ALA A 161 -5.34 -15.64 7.24
CA ALA A 161 -5.30 -14.30 7.83
C ALA A 161 -4.92 -13.22 6.80
N TYR A 162 -3.93 -13.51 5.97
CA TYR A 162 -3.47 -12.59 4.93
C TYR A 162 -4.55 -12.36 3.87
N ALA A 163 -5.12 -13.44 3.33
CA ALA A 163 -6.18 -13.37 2.33
C ALA A 163 -7.42 -12.64 2.88
N ALA A 164 -7.83 -12.93 4.12
CA ALA A 164 -8.93 -12.21 4.77
C ALA A 164 -8.64 -10.70 4.89
N SER A 165 -7.43 -10.33 5.32
CA SER A 165 -7.05 -8.92 5.45
C SER A 165 -7.03 -8.20 4.09
N LYS A 166 -6.48 -8.83 3.05
CA LYS A 166 -6.38 -8.25 1.71
C LYS A 166 -7.73 -8.28 0.96
N GLY A 167 -8.57 -9.29 1.23
CA GLY A 167 -9.98 -9.32 0.80
C GLY A 167 -10.80 -8.19 1.42
N GLY A 168 -10.55 -7.87 2.69
CA GLY A 168 -11.12 -6.70 3.36
C GLY A 168 -10.74 -5.38 2.68
N VAL A 169 -9.46 -5.21 2.28
CA VAL A 169 -9.00 -4.02 1.53
C VAL A 169 -9.69 -3.91 0.16
N VAL A 170 -9.90 -5.03 -0.53
CA VAL A 170 -10.70 -5.04 -1.78
C VAL A 170 -12.14 -4.63 -1.49
N GLY A 171 -12.76 -5.22 -0.45
CA GLY A 171 -14.16 -4.97 -0.10
C GLY A 171 -14.46 -3.53 0.30
N LEU A 172 -13.51 -2.84 0.97
CA LEU A 172 -13.70 -1.44 1.37
C LEU A 172 -13.51 -0.44 0.22
N THR A 173 -12.89 -0.82 -0.89
CA THR A 173 -12.48 0.11 -1.95
C THR A 173 -13.67 0.87 -2.54
N LEU A 174 -14.67 0.17 -3.03
CA LEU A 174 -15.83 0.80 -3.68
C LEU A 174 -16.73 1.59 -2.71
N PRO A 175 -17.09 1.07 -1.51
CA PRO A 175 -17.87 1.85 -0.53
C PRO A 175 -17.18 3.16 -0.16
N VAL A 176 -15.88 3.12 0.16
CA VAL A 176 -15.12 4.31 0.55
C VAL A 176 -14.99 5.31 -0.61
N ALA A 177 -14.79 4.83 -1.84
CA ALA A 177 -14.78 5.70 -3.01
C ALA A 177 -16.12 6.44 -3.19
N ARG A 178 -17.25 5.77 -2.90
CA ARG A 178 -18.59 6.37 -2.92
C ARG A 178 -18.81 7.37 -1.80
N ASP A 179 -18.39 7.03 -0.58
CA ASP A 179 -18.49 7.92 0.59
C ASP A 179 -17.72 9.22 0.36
N LEU A 180 -16.54 9.15 -0.27
CA LEU A 180 -15.64 10.28 -0.46
C LEU A 180 -15.85 11.04 -1.78
N ALA A 181 -16.73 10.54 -2.67
CA ALA A 181 -16.98 11.16 -3.98
C ALA A 181 -17.46 12.62 -3.84
N GLY A 182 -18.40 12.88 -2.93
CA GLY A 182 -18.89 14.25 -2.65
C GLY A 182 -17.81 15.20 -2.13
N ALA A 183 -16.74 14.67 -1.52
CA ALA A 183 -15.59 15.42 -1.07
C ALA A 183 -14.53 15.63 -2.18
N GLY A 184 -14.70 15.05 -3.37
CA GLY A 184 -13.72 15.12 -4.45
C GLY A 184 -12.45 14.30 -4.15
N ILE A 185 -12.58 13.19 -3.46
CA ILE A 185 -11.46 12.29 -3.12
C ILE A 185 -11.71 10.94 -3.78
N ARG A 186 -10.75 10.46 -4.59
CA ARG A 186 -10.80 9.15 -5.24
C ARG A 186 -10.10 8.09 -4.42
N VAL A 187 -10.58 6.85 -4.53
CA VAL A 187 -9.97 5.69 -3.88
C VAL A 187 -9.89 4.54 -4.86
N CYS A 188 -8.69 4.01 -5.07
CA CYS A 188 -8.46 2.79 -5.83
C CYS A 188 -7.57 1.83 -5.04
N THR A 189 -7.56 0.58 -5.46
CA THR A 189 -6.72 -0.45 -4.87
C THR A 189 -5.92 -1.16 -5.96
N ILE A 190 -4.64 -1.41 -5.71
CA ILE A 190 -3.82 -2.31 -6.53
C ILE A 190 -3.75 -3.65 -5.81
N ALA A 191 -3.97 -4.73 -6.54
CA ALA A 191 -3.77 -6.11 -6.08
C ALA A 191 -2.53 -6.69 -6.78
N PRO A 192 -1.32 -6.51 -6.21
CA PRO A 192 -0.10 -7.02 -6.82
C PRO A 192 -0.02 -8.54 -6.74
N GLY A 193 0.63 -9.13 -7.74
CA GLY A 193 1.09 -10.51 -7.75
C GLY A 193 2.41 -10.68 -7.02
N LEU A 194 3.33 -11.44 -7.62
CA LEU A 194 4.65 -11.72 -7.08
C LEU A 194 5.66 -10.66 -7.52
N PHE A 195 6.08 -9.84 -6.58
CA PHE A 195 7.04 -8.75 -6.81
C PHE A 195 8.36 -8.98 -6.07
N GLY A 196 9.48 -8.51 -6.64
CA GLY A 196 10.82 -8.57 -6.08
C GLY A 196 11.01 -7.67 -4.85
N THR A 197 10.21 -7.88 -3.81
CA THR A 197 10.29 -7.17 -2.54
C THR A 197 11.19 -7.90 -1.53
N PRO A 198 11.69 -7.24 -0.47
CA PRO A 198 12.49 -7.91 0.56
C PRO A 198 11.83 -9.16 1.14
N MET A 199 10.48 -9.19 1.24
CA MET A 199 9.72 -10.35 1.70
C MET A 199 9.95 -11.58 0.82
N LEU A 200 9.97 -11.41 -0.50
CA LEU A 200 10.15 -12.50 -1.46
C LEU A 200 11.64 -12.78 -1.70
N MET A 201 12.47 -11.73 -1.69
CA MET A 201 13.91 -11.84 -1.91
C MET A 201 14.65 -12.56 -0.78
N GLY A 202 14.03 -12.69 0.40
CA GLY A 202 14.53 -13.54 1.50
C GLY A 202 14.39 -15.04 1.25
N LEU A 203 13.65 -15.47 0.22
CA LEU A 203 13.54 -16.88 -0.15
C LEU A 203 14.80 -17.38 -0.87
N PRO A 204 15.14 -18.70 -0.77
CA PRO A 204 16.19 -19.32 -1.56
C PRO A 204 15.99 -19.11 -3.07
N GLN A 205 17.08 -18.98 -3.83
CA GLN A 205 17.03 -18.74 -5.28
C GLN A 205 16.13 -19.75 -6.04
N PRO A 206 16.20 -21.08 -5.81
CA PRO A 206 15.33 -22.01 -6.53
C PRO A 206 13.83 -21.76 -6.29
N ALA A 207 13.46 -21.32 -5.08
CA ALA A 207 12.06 -20.99 -4.78
C ALA A 207 11.63 -19.71 -5.52
N ARG A 208 12.51 -18.71 -5.61
CA ARG A 208 12.26 -17.48 -6.38
C ARG A 208 12.10 -17.76 -7.87
N ASP A 209 12.95 -18.64 -8.42
CA ASP A 209 12.89 -19.02 -9.83
C ASP A 209 11.60 -19.78 -10.14
N ALA A 210 11.18 -20.68 -9.26
CA ALA A 210 9.91 -21.40 -9.40
C ALA A 210 8.70 -20.45 -9.35
N LEU A 211 8.72 -19.47 -8.44
CA LEU A 211 7.68 -18.45 -8.36
C LEU A 211 7.66 -17.58 -9.62
N ALA A 212 8.81 -17.15 -10.11
CA ALA A 212 8.92 -16.36 -11.34
C ALA A 212 8.38 -17.13 -12.55
N ALA A 213 8.73 -18.41 -12.68
CA ALA A 213 8.25 -19.27 -13.75
C ALA A 213 6.75 -19.57 -13.70
N SER A 214 6.08 -19.37 -12.56
CA SER A 214 4.63 -19.52 -12.44
C SER A 214 3.83 -18.34 -13.02
N ILE A 215 4.48 -17.21 -13.32
CA ILE A 215 3.84 -16.04 -13.91
C ILE A 215 3.74 -16.26 -15.41
N PRO A 216 2.51 -16.22 -16.00
CA PRO A 216 2.32 -16.47 -17.43
C PRO A 216 3.12 -15.56 -18.34
N PHE A 217 3.04 -14.22 -18.12
CA PHE A 217 3.81 -13.24 -18.89
C PHE A 217 3.81 -11.86 -18.21
N PRO A 218 4.98 -11.21 -18.09
CA PRO A 218 6.32 -11.74 -18.38
C PRO A 218 6.73 -12.80 -17.33
N PRO A 219 7.50 -13.84 -17.68
CA PRO A 219 7.85 -14.95 -16.77
C PRO A 219 8.99 -14.55 -15.82
N ARG A 220 8.73 -13.55 -15.00
CA ARG A 220 9.62 -12.99 -13.98
C ARG A 220 8.81 -12.38 -12.84
N LEU A 221 9.45 -12.19 -11.71
CA LEU A 221 8.87 -11.37 -10.65
C LEU A 221 8.65 -9.93 -11.16
N GLY A 222 7.57 -9.31 -10.71
CA GLY A 222 7.32 -7.88 -10.96
C GLY A 222 8.41 -7.03 -10.31
N ASP A 223 8.80 -5.95 -10.98
CA ASP A 223 9.67 -4.94 -10.39
C ASP A 223 8.82 -3.99 -9.54
N PRO A 224 9.24 -3.64 -8.29
CA PRO A 224 8.56 -2.63 -7.49
C PRO A 224 8.30 -1.31 -8.23
N ALA A 225 9.13 -0.93 -9.20
CA ALA A 225 8.91 0.23 -10.04
C ALA A 225 7.65 0.11 -10.93
N GLU A 226 7.26 -1.10 -11.33
CA GLU A 226 6.02 -1.31 -12.12
C GLU A 226 4.76 -1.06 -11.26
N TYR A 227 4.83 -1.42 -9.97
CA TYR A 227 3.80 -1.06 -9.00
C TYR A 227 3.72 0.46 -8.82
N ALA A 228 4.86 1.11 -8.61
CA ALA A 228 4.96 2.55 -8.43
C ALA A 228 4.40 3.31 -9.65
N ALA A 229 4.71 2.85 -10.86
CA ALA A 229 4.19 3.42 -12.10
C ALA A 229 2.65 3.34 -12.17
N LEU A 230 2.05 2.20 -11.79
CA LEU A 230 0.59 2.07 -11.73
C LEU A 230 -0.02 2.95 -10.64
N ALA A 231 0.60 3.04 -9.46
CA ALA A 231 0.14 3.93 -8.40
C ALA A 231 0.12 5.39 -8.87
N CYS A 232 1.18 5.84 -9.52
CA CYS A 232 1.25 7.17 -10.13
C CYS A 232 0.18 7.35 -11.23
N HIS A 233 -0.03 6.36 -12.09
CA HIS A 233 -1.07 6.44 -13.11
C HIS A 233 -2.47 6.58 -12.50
N ILE A 234 -2.78 5.86 -11.41
CA ILE A 234 -4.06 6.02 -10.69
C ILE A 234 -4.19 7.45 -10.13
N LEU A 235 -3.13 8.03 -9.60
CA LEU A 235 -3.17 9.42 -9.10
C LEU A 235 -3.43 10.42 -10.23
N GLU A 236 -2.84 10.20 -11.40
CA GLU A 236 -2.95 11.10 -12.56
C GLU A 236 -4.26 10.94 -13.35
N ASN A 237 -4.84 9.73 -13.38
CA ASN A 237 -6.02 9.43 -14.16
C ASN A 237 -7.32 9.66 -13.36
N PRO A 238 -8.05 10.77 -13.57
CA PRO A 238 -9.20 11.13 -12.75
C PRO A 238 -10.40 10.21 -12.92
N MET A 239 -10.42 9.38 -13.97
CA MET A 239 -11.54 8.45 -14.20
C MET A 239 -11.39 7.14 -13.40
N LEU A 240 -10.20 6.86 -12.86
CA LEU A 240 -9.97 5.70 -11.99
C LEU A 240 -10.45 6.03 -10.57
N ASN A 241 -11.59 5.43 -10.17
CA ASN A 241 -12.18 5.57 -8.84
C ASN A 241 -13.01 4.33 -8.48
N GLY A 242 -12.83 3.79 -7.28
CA GLY A 242 -13.58 2.65 -6.78
C GLY A 242 -13.15 1.29 -7.32
N GLU A 243 -12.05 1.21 -8.09
CA GLU A 243 -11.62 0.00 -8.76
C GLU A 243 -10.47 -0.69 -8.01
N THR A 244 -10.43 -2.02 -8.12
CA THR A 244 -9.31 -2.86 -7.70
C THR A 244 -8.63 -3.44 -8.92
N ILE A 245 -7.40 -2.99 -9.18
CA ILE A 245 -6.62 -3.37 -10.36
C ILE A 245 -5.62 -4.47 -10.00
N ARG A 246 -5.73 -5.65 -10.62
CA ARG A 246 -4.73 -6.71 -10.51
C ARG A 246 -3.50 -6.33 -11.32
N LEU A 247 -2.32 -6.45 -10.71
CA LEU A 247 -1.02 -6.24 -11.35
C LEU A 247 -0.17 -7.49 -11.11
N ASP A 248 -0.33 -8.52 -11.95
CA ASP A 248 0.12 -9.87 -11.62
C ASP A 248 0.63 -10.71 -12.81
N GLY A 249 0.77 -10.15 -14.00
CA GLY A 249 1.21 -10.89 -15.19
C GLY A 249 0.28 -12.06 -15.55
N ALA A 250 -1.03 -11.93 -15.28
CA ALA A 250 -2.06 -12.96 -15.47
C ALA A 250 -1.93 -14.18 -14.53
N LEU A 251 -1.13 -14.07 -13.45
CA LEU A 251 -1.00 -15.15 -12.48
C LEU A 251 -2.33 -15.44 -11.78
N ARG A 252 -2.64 -16.73 -11.65
CA ARG A 252 -3.67 -17.26 -10.76
C ARG A 252 -2.99 -18.26 -9.84
N MET A 253 -2.94 -17.94 -8.55
CA MET A 253 -2.15 -18.74 -7.60
C MET A 253 -2.72 -20.14 -7.45
N GLN A 254 -1.85 -21.13 -7.54
CA GLN A 254 -2.19 -22.51 -7.22
C GLN A 254 -2.34 -22.64 -5.68
N PRO A 255 -3.04 -23.69 -5.19
CA PRO A 255 -3.23 -23.90 -3.76
C PRO A 255 -1.93 -24.02 -2.94
N ARG A 256 -0.83 -24.37 -3.63
CA ARG A 256 0.54 -24.52 -3.07
C ARG A 256 1.56 -23.90 -4.00
#